data_8455cce1de773dd63072bbad6fb1f69d
#
_entry.id   8455cce1de773dd63072bbad6fb1f69d
#
_cell.length_a   1.000
_cell.length_b   1.000
_cell.length_c   1.000
_cell.angle_alpha   90.00
_cell.angle_beta   90.00
_cell.angle_gamma   90.00
#
_symmetry.space_group_name_H-M   'P 1'
#
loop_
_entity.id
_entity.type
_entity.pdbx_description
1 polymer ?
#
loop_
_entity_poly.entity_id
_entity_poly.type
_entity_poly.pdbx_seq_one_letter_code
_entity_poly.pdbx_strand_id
1 'polypeptide(L)'
;VPREPGRRHRRARTSTPARPATVAGRRRREVVTGRSPARPARPGGDPELDGADDPPEGPRRRRIMLVALAGAAVISATALVAALLTGAPERDAPAGTARPLTSAEADRVAALRVTNLRDVRAGVRVTVGAGGARTELVGWVDWARPLVYLDVGGPGADTDRGLAQATGSALLVRPDPGALPTPARPPLVPPADGWRMRSPAGGHGLGAVRDLLIGLGAARVDPPGANGRWLRHDSVGGIPVDVFQAPLAVPGDPLPTLWLDADARLHRLAGRLADGTPVTVELSRADRPTLHPVDALGGRPGQPRDLTDDEAERLAALPARLRAAGGAAVTVTAPLGPSATLRGSGTLSWATSSAYLVVIEDGSGRRTLRWARPGRVAEVQRSPDGPATPPTPVPAGLLAAPARPPGDDLDRLLDAALRAGTHAPEGAAVRVREDRLADRAVDVVEVPGGRRWWLDHGGLPRRLELRTGSGVWVRLDLTPGRVPGDSSAPTSR
;
A
#
# COMPACT_ATOMS: atom_id res chain seq x y z
N VAL A 1 21.28 57.05 18.52
CA VAL A 1 21.97 58.15 17.79
C VAL A 1 23.40 57.71 17.49
N PRO A 2 23.97 58.00 16.35
CA PRO A 2 23.77 57.40 15.04
C PRO A 2 25.09 56.89 14.39
N ARG A 3 25.04 56.16 13.30
CA ARG A 3 25.76 56.43 12.04
C ARG A 3 26.00 55.18 11.19
N GLU A 4 25.29 55.11 10.06
CA GLU A 4 25.87 54.54 8.82
C GLU A 4 27.06 55.39 8.34
N PRO A 5 27.93 54.89 7.45
CA PRO A 5 27.61 54.69 6.05
C PRO A 5 28.47 53.64 5.31
N GLY A 6 28.06 53.30 4.08
CA GLY A 6 29.06 53.12 3.02
C GLY A 6 28.84 51.98 2.02
N ARG A 7 28.14 52.33 0.93
CA ARG A 7 28.18 51.74 -0.44
C ARG A 7 29.49 51.13 -0.85
N ARG A 8 29.46 50.00 -1.57
CA ARG A 8 30.15 49.92 -2.89
C ARG A 8 29.56 48.78 -3.76
N HIS A 9 29.12 49.15 -4.94
CA HIS A 9 28.79 48.33 -6.10
C HIS A 9 30.01 47.52 -6.57
N ARG A 10 29.75 46.23 -6.94
CA ARG A 10 30.58 45.57 -7.96
C ARG A 10 29.68 44.75 -8.88
N ARG A 11 29.57 45.21 -10.12
CA ARG A 11 29.08 44.49 -11.28
C ARG A 11 29.98 43.28 -11.53
N ALA A 12 29.40 42.12 -11.74
CA ALA A 12 30.11 41.00 -12.36
C ALA A 12 29.30 40.51 -13.57
N ARG A 13 30.08 40.32 -14.60
CA ARG A 13 29.78 40.07 -16.00
C ARG A 13 29.02 38.79 -16.23
N THR A 14 28.05 38.86 -17.13
CA THR A 14 27.46 37.77 -17.90
C THR A 14 28.51 37.04 -18.71
N SER A 15 28.58 35.72 -18.56
CA SER A 15 29.22 34.82 -19.52
C SER A 15 28.21 33.74 -19.93
N THR A 16 27.83 33.80 -21.19
CA THR A 16 27.04 32.85 -21.96
C THR A 16 27.90 31.62 -22.26
N PRO A 17 27.49 30.40 -22.06
CA PRO A 17 28.10 29.24 -22.69
C PRO A 17 27.41 28.85 -23.98
N ALA A 18 28.24 28.53 -24.96
CA ALA A 18 27.95 28.18 -26.34
C ALA A 18 27.19 26.85 -26.47
N ARG A 19 26.33 26.79 -27.51
CA ARG A 19 25.70 25.58 -28.07
C ARG A 19 26.76 24.66 -28.67
N PRO A 20 26.67 23.36 -28.53
CA PRO A 20 27.28 22.42 -29.47
C PRO A 20 26.34 22.03 -30.61
N ALA A 21 26.96 21.87 -31.76
CA ALA A 21 26.36 21.64 -33.06
C ALA A 21 25.69 20.26 -33.21
N THR A 22 24.64 20.27 -33.99
CA THR A 22 23.92 19.15 -34.58
C THR A 22 24.78 18.36 -35.57
N VAL A 23 24.94 17.05 -35.38
CA VAL A 23 25.42 16.14 -36.41
C VAL A 23 24.25 15.28 -36.86
N ALA A 24 23.79 15.54 -38.08
CA ALA A 24 22.81 14.76 -38.82
C ALA A 24 23.47 13.46 -39.35
N GLY A 25 23.01 12.32 -38.86
CA GLY A 25 23.35 11.01 -39.38
C GLY A 25 22.12 10.31 -39.98
N ARG A 26 21.89 10.53 -41.27
CA ARG A 26 20.96 9.76 -42.09
C ARG A 26 21.44 8.31 -42.15
N ARG A 27 20.65 7.34 -41.69
CA ARG A 27 20.74 5.95 -42.16
C ARG A 27 19.38 5.45 -42.62
N ARG A 28 19.39 4.94 -43.86
CA ARG A 28 18.33 4.38 -44.66
C ARG A 28 17.62 3.21 -43.94
N ARG A 29 16.33 3.20 -44.05
CA ARG A 29 15.48 2.02 -43.87
C ARG A 29 15.65 1.11 -45.12
N GLU A 30 16.06 -0.10 -44.87
CA GLU A 30 15.87 -1.22 -45.83
C GLU A 30 14.65 -2.01 -45.36
N VAL A 31 13.68 -2.05 -46.27
CA VAL A 31 12.46 -2.88 -46.15
C VAL A 31 12.82 -4.24 -46.69
N VAL A 32 12.86 -5.26 -45.87
CA VAL A 32 12.93 -6.65 -46.28
C VAL A 32 11.54 -7.27 -46.14
N THR A 33 10.89 -7.42 -47.29
CA THR A 33 9.71 -8.25 -47.47
C THR A 33 10.15 -9.71 -47.57
N GLY A 34 9.89 -10.49 -46.51
CA GLY A 34 10.11 -11.94 -46.52
C GLY A 34 8.80 -12.69 -46.64
N ARG A 35 8.64 -13.32 -47.83
CA ARG A 35 7.55 -14.25 -48.19
C ARG A 35 7.55 -15.48 -47.28
N SER A 36 6.37 -15.88 -46.83
CA SER A 36 6.06 -17.23 -46.34
C SER A 36 6.25 -18.26 -47.45
N PRO A 37 6.83 -19.42 -47.16
CA PRO A 37 6.67 -20.56 -48.04
C PRO A 37 5.55 -21.50 -47.58
N ALA A 38 4.82 -21.95 -48.60
CA ALA A 38 3.71 -22.85 -48.52
C ALA A 38 4.12 -24.27 -48.09
N ARG A 39 3.16 -24.94 -47.49
CA ARG A 39 3.08 -26.34 -47.13
C ARG A 39 3.00 -27.23 -48.39
N PRO A 40 3.80 -28.28 -48.54
CA PRO A 40 3.48 -29.30 -49.51
C PRO A 40 2.66 -30.44 -48.90
N ALA A 41 1.80 -30.97 -49.82
CA ALA A 41 0.86 -32.05 -49.57
C ALA A 41 1.56 -33.41 -49.47
N ARG A 42 0.90 -34.34 -48.78
CA ARG A 42 1.18 -35.77 -48.75
C ARG A 42 0.96 -36.43 -50.13
N PRO A 43 1.66 -37.52 -50.40
CA PRO A 43 0.98 -38.67 -50.94
C PRO A 43 1.13 -39.91 -50.03
N GLY A 44 0.11 -40.73 -50.09
CA GLY A 44 -0.07 -41.94 -49.36
C GLY A 44 0.77 -43.13 -49.90
N GLY A 45 0.79 -44.16 -49.12
CA GLY A 45 1.35 -45.45 -49.44
C GLY A 45 1.41 -46.31 -48.18
N ASP A 46 0.39 -47.15 -48.00
CA ASP A 46 0.51 -48.34 -47.18
C ASP A 46 1.55 -49.31 -47.78
N PRO A 47 2.24 -50.08 -46.97
CA PRO A 47 1.86 -51.49 -46.90
C PRO A 47 1.85 -52.05 -45.46
N GLU A 48 0.87 -52.87 -45.24
CA GLU A 48 0.72 -53.97 -44.36
C GLU A 48 2.02 -54.80 -44.18
N LEU A 49 2.42 -55.06 -42.93
CA LEU A 49 3.13 -56.28 -42.52
C LEU A 49 3.05 -56.52 -41.00
N ASP A 50 2.39 -57.60 -40.72
CA ASP A 50 2.63 -58.62 -39.70
C ASP A 50 2.85 -58.24 -38.21
N GLY A 51 2.01 -58.86 -37.47
CA GLY A 51 1.89 -59.18 -36.10
C GLY A 51 3.18 -59.54 -35.32
N ALA A 52 3.21 -58.95 -34.15
CA ALA A 52 3.89 -59.59 -33.03
C ALA A 52 2.97 -59.43 -31.83
N ASP A 53 2.41 -60.54 -31.40
CA ASP A 53 1.65 -60.76 -30.19
C ASP A 53 2.49 -60.33 -28.96
N ASP A 54 2.13 -59.27 -28.28
CA ASP A 54 2.54 -59.03 -26.93
C ASP A 54 1.58 -59.74 -25.95
N PRO A 55 2.09 -60.58 -25.05
CA PRO A 55 1.22 -61.28 -24.14
C PRO A 55 0.60 -60.35 -23.09
N PRO A 56 -0.66 -60.55 -22.72
CA PRO A 56 -1.36 -59.71 -21.77
C PRO A 56 -0.67 -59.67 -20.41
N GLU A 57 -0.24 -58.50 -19.98
CA GLU A 57 0.27 -58.25 -18.65
C GLU A 57 -0.78 -58.67 -17.58
N GLY A 58 -0.53 -59.79 -16.93
CA GLY A 58 -1.45 -60.41 -16.02
C GLY A 58 -1.73 -59.55 -14.79
N PRO A 59 -2.95 -59.69 -14.21
CA PRO A 59 -3.42 -58.89 -13.06
C PRO A 59 -2.54 -58.99 -11.80
N ARG A 60 -1.54 -59.89 -11.75
CA ARG A 60 -0.57 -60.04 -10.67
C ARG A 60 0.43 -58.89 -10.60
N ARG A 61 0.97 -58.38 -11.72
CA ARG A 61 1.93 -57.24 -11.69
C ARG A 61 1.26 -55.95 -11.23
N ARG A 62 0.03 -55.68 -11.62
CA ARG A 62 -0.73 -54.52 -11.16
C ARG A 62 -1.02 -54.56 -9.67
N ARG A 63 -1.29 -55.74 -9.10
CA ARG A 63 -1.48 -55.92 -7.64
C ARG A 63 -0.19 -55.71 -6.85
N ILE A 64 0.94 -56.20 -7.35
CA ILE A 64 2.24 -56.00 -6.70
C ILE A 64 2.63 -54.51 -6.72
N MET A 65 2.38 -53.80 -7.83
CA MET A 65 2.68 -52.36 -7.93
C MET A 65 1.79 -51.53 -7.01
N LEU A 66 0.50 -51.85 -6.89
CA LEU A 66 -0.43 -51.18 -5.97
C LEU A 66 -0.10 -51.47 -4.49
N VAL A 67 0.35 -52.68 -4.15
CA VAL A 67 0.77 -53.00 -2.79
C VAL A 67 2.08 -52.30 -2.45
N ALA A 68 3.01 -52.17 -3.39
CA ALA A 68 4.25 -51.40 -3.18
C ALA A 68 3.98 -49.90 -3.03
N LEU A 69 3.06 -49.32 -3.81
CA LEU A 69 2.66 -47.90 -3.69
C LEU A 69 1.92 -47.66 -2.35
N ALA A 70 1.02 -48.54 -1.94
CA ALA A 70 0.34 -48.46 -0.65
C ALA A 70 1.33 -48.61 0.53
N GLY A 71 2.31 -49.49 0.43
CA GLY A 71 3.36 -49.64 1.43
C GLY A 71 4.22 -48.38 1.57
N ALA A 72 4.64 -47.79 0.46
CA ALA A 72 5.37 -46.52 0.45
C ALA A 72 4.58 -45.33 1.04
N ALA A 73 3.26 -45.26 0.76
CA ALA A 73 2.39 -44.25 1.31
C ALA A 73 2.20 -44.39 2.84
N VAL A 74 2.08 -45.60 3.33
CA VAL A 74 1.96 -45.87 4.79
C VAL A 74 3.26 -45.55 5.50
N ILE A 75 4.42 -45.90 4.95
CA ILE A 75 5.73 -45.56 5.54
C ILE A 75 5.95 -44.05 5.55
N SER A 76 5.55 -43.32 4.49
CA SER A 76 5.63 -41.87 4.45
C SER A 76 4.68 -41.20 5.44
N ALA A 77 3.46 -41.73 5.59
CA ALA A 77 2.50 -41.22 6.55
C ALA A 77 2.91 -41.48 8.01
N THR A 78 3.44 -42.65 8.31
CA THR A 78 3.97 -42.96 9.66
C THR A 78 5.23 -42.17 10.01
N ALA A 79 6.10 -41.88 9.05
CA ALA A 79 7.26 -41.01 9.26
C ALA A 79 6.83 -39.56 9.51
N LEU A 80 5.79 -39.07 8.79
CA LEU A 80 5.23 -37.72 8.98
C LEU A 80 4.51 -37.60 10.34
N VAL A 81 3.73 -38.62 10.73
CA VAL A 81 3.05 -38.66 12.03
C VAL A 81 4.03 -38.82 13.18
N ALA A 82 5.06 -39.62 13.00
CA ALA A 82 6.15 -39.74 14.00
C ALA A 82 6.93 -38.42 14.14
N ALA A 83 7.19 -37.69 13.03
CA ALA A 83 7.82 -36.38 13.09
C ALA A 83 6.92 -35.31 13.74
N LEU A 84 5.58 -35.42 13.59
CA LEU A 84 4.61 -34.54 14.24
C LEU A 84 4.35 -34.87 15.71
N LEU A 85 4.43 -36.17 16.10
CA LEU A 85 4.17 -36.61 17.47
C LEU A 85 5.43 -36.60 18.34
N THR A 86 6.59 -36.78 17.73
CA THR A 86 7.85 -36.72 18.45
C THR A 86 8.35 -35.33 18.51
N GLY A 87 7.71 -34.26 18.42
CA GLY A 87 8.24 -32.89 18.57
C GLY A 87 9.74 -32.93 18.89
N ALA A 88 10.51 -33.53 17.96
CA ALA A 88 11.93 -33.75 18.25
C ALA A 88 12.48 -32.34 18.48
N PRO A 89 12.98 -32.03 19.67
CA PRO A 89 13.71 -30.79 19.82
C PRO A 89 14.73 -30.82 18.71
N GLU A 90 14.70 -29.82 17.84
CA GLU A 90 15.74 -29.56 16.86
C GLU A 90 17.05 -29.84 17.60
N ARG A 91 17.74 -30.92 17.23
CA ARG A 91 19.01 -31.28 17.88
C ARG A 91 19.86 -30.04 17.72
N ASP A 92 20.03 -29.31 18.81
CA ASP A 92 21.01 -28.25 18.90
C ASP A 92 22.33 -28.84 18.38
N ALA A 93 22.74 -28.46 17.19
CA ALA A 93 24.09 -28.70 16.71
C ALA A 93 25.00 -28.19 17.83
N PRO A 94 26.08 -28.92 18.18
CA PRO A 94 26.94 -28.58 19.32
C PRO A 94 27.25 -27.09 19.23
N ALA A 95 26.80 -26.34 20.24
CA ALA A 95 26.93 -24.91 20.29
C ALA A 95 28.43 -24.58 20.20
N GLY A 96 28.85 -24.11 19.01
CA GLY A 96 30.19 -23.58 18.88
C GLY A 96 30.34 -22.47 19.91
N THR A 97 31.48 -22.39 20.57
CA THR A 97 31.71 -21.35 21.58
C THR A 97 31.50 -19.98 20.92
N ALA A 98 30.51 -19.23 21.39
CA ALA A 98 30.21 -17.89 20.86
C ALA A 98 31.47 -17.01 20.87
N ARG A 99 31.82 -16.41 19.75
CA ARG A 99 33.03 -15.62 19.57
C ARG A 99 32.71 -14.24 18.99
N PRO A 100 33.60 -13.24 19.15
CA PRO A 100 33.49 -11.98 18.46
C PRO A 100 33.39 -12.17 16.94
N LEU A 101 32.74 -11.24 16.27
CA LEU A 101 32.69 -11.22 14.79
C LEU A 101 34.07 -10.98 14.21
N THR A 102 34.40 -11.66 13.12
CA THR A 102 35.47 -11.24 12.21
C THR A 102 35.04 -9.98 11.45
N SER A 103 36.00 -9.27 10.85
CA SER A 103 35.71 -8.09 10.02
C SER A 103 34.72 -8.42 8.91
N ALA A 104 34.89 -9.53 8.18
CA ALA A 104 33.98 -9.95 7.12
C ALA A 104 32.55 -10.27 7.60
N GLU A 105 32.42 -10.83 8.79
CA GLU A 105 31.12 -11.10 9.41
C GLU A 105 30.45 -9.79 9.86
N ALA A 106 31.20 -8.86 10.44
CA ALA A 106 30.71 -7.55 10.81
C ALA A 106 30.22 -6.75 9.57
N ASP A 107 30.98 -6.81 8.47
CA ASP A 107 30.59 -6.19 7.19
C ASP A 107 29.31 -6.83 6.63
N ARG A 108 29.16 -8.14 6.76
CA ARG A 108 27.93 -8.87 6.36
C ARG A 108 26.71 -8.41 7.16
N VAL A 109 26.84 -8.31 8.49
CA VAL A 109 25.78 -7.80 9.35
C VAL A 109 25.44 -6.35 8.99
N ALA A 110 26.43 -5.49 8.77
CA ALA A 110 26.26 -4.11 8.38
C ALA A 110 25.54 -3.95 7.02
N ALA A 111 25.78 -4.86 6.08
CA ALA A 111 25.18 -4.86 4.75
C ALA A 111 23.73 -5.39 4.70
N LEU A 112 23.21 -6.03 5.77
CA LEU A 112 21.91 -6.70 5.81
C LEU A 112 20.77 -5.81 5.29
N ARG A 113 20.63 -4.60 5.81
CA ARG A 113 19.51 -3.72 5.50
C ARG A 113 19.57 -3.16 4.08
N VAL A 114 20.77 -2.89 3.57
CA VAL A 114 20.98 -2.49 2.16
C VAL A 114 20.67 -3.65 1.22
N THR A 115 21.02 -4.88 1.60
CA THR A 115 20.71 -6.09 0.84
C THR A 115 19.20 -6.31 0.76
N ASN A 116 18.47 -6.13 1.87
CA ASN A 116 17.01 -6.19 1.86
C ASN A 116 16.39 -5.14 0.91
N LEU A 117 16.86 -3.88 0.96
CA LEU A 117 16.40 -2.83 0.05
C LEU A 117 16.70 -3.16 -1.42
N ARG A 118 17.86 -3.74 -1.70
CA ARG A 118 18.26 -4.21 -3.05
C ARG A 118 17.37 -5.36 -3.54
N ASP A 119 16.97 -6.26 -2.66
CA ASP A 119 16.02 -7.34 -2.94
C ASP A 119 14.60 -6.81 -3.18
N VAL A 120 14.33 -5.55 -2.84
CA VAL A 120 13.08 -4.80 -3.02
C VAL A 120 11.97 -5.32 -2.11
N ARG A 121 11.68 -6.61 -2.11
CA ARG A 121 10.53 -7.23 -1.43
C ARG A 121 10.87 -8.59 -0.86
N ALA A 122 10.11 -8.98 0.18
CA ALA A 122 10.11 -10.35 0.70
C ALA A 122 8.71 -10.75 1.17
N GLY A 123 8.43 -12.05 1.11
CA GLY A 123 7.41 -12.68 1.92
C GLY A 123 7.82 -12.65 3.38
N VAL A 124 6.88 -12.44 4.28
CA VAL A 124 7.14 -12.40 5.73
C VAL A 124 6.19 -13.32 6.48
N ARG A 125 6.73 -13.96 7.50
CA ARG A 125 5.97 -14.60 8.58
C ARG A 125 6.49 -14.01 9.89
N VAL A 126 5.59 -13.49 10.70
CA VAL A 126 5.95 -12.86 11.98
C VAL A 126 5.16 -13.55 13.07
N THR A 127 5.83 -13.88 14.16
CA THR A 127 5.21 -14.36 15.40
C THR A 127 5.54 -13.39 16.50
N VAL A 128 4.51 -12.86 17.17
CA VAL A 128 4.63 -11.90 18.26
C VAL A 128 4.01 -12.48 19.52
N GLY A 129 4.72 -12.39 20.65
CA GLY A 129 4.24 -12.96 21.90
C GLY A 129 4.42 -14.45 22.01
N ALA A 130 3.81 -15.05 23.02
CA ALA A 130 3.88 -16.48 23.32
C ALA A 130 2.55 -16.99 23.91
N GLY A 131 2.36 -18.31 23.83
CA GLY A 131 1.19 -19.00 24.39
C GLY A 131 -0.15 -18.45 23.87
N GLY A 132 -1.10 -18.19 24.75
CA GLY A 132 -2.43 -17.67 24.42
C GLY A 132 -2.45 -16.22 23.89
N ALA A 133 -1.39 -15.45 24.15
CA ALA A 133 -1.24 -14.08 23.62
C ALA A 133 -0.46 -14.02 22.28
N ARG A 134 -0.18 -15.18 21.66
CA ARG A 134 0.56 -15.25 20.41
C ARG A 134 -0.25 -14.71 19.25
N THR A 135 0.29 -13.69 18.58
CA THR A 135 -0.22 -13.17 17.30
C THR A 135 0.69 -13.66 16.17
N GLU A 136 0.09 -14.13 15.11
CA GLU A 136 0.77 -14.61 13.90
C GLU A 136 0.38 -13.71 12.74
N LEU A 137 1.38 -13.35 11.93
CA LEU A 137 1.16 -12.48 10.77
C LEU A 137 1.86 -13.10 9.55
N VAL A 138 1.17 -13.11 8.42
CA VAL A 138 1.69 -13.63 7.16
C VAL A 138 1.42 -12.61 6.06
N GLY A 139 2.40 -12.38 5.19
CA GLY A 139 2.23 -11.47 4.07
C GLY A 139 3.53 -11.03 3.45
N TRP A 140 3.67 -9.75 3.17
CA TRP A 140 4.81 -9.21 2.43
C TRP A 140 5.24 -7.84 2.95
N VAL A 141 6.53 -7.53 2.71
CA VAL A 141 7.11 -6.20 2.85
C VAL A 141 7.72 -5.76 1.52
N ASP A 142 7.53 -4.50 1.16
CA ASP A 142 8.21 -3.80 0.05
C ASP A 142 9.05 -2.67 0.65
N TRP A 143 10.38 -2.77 0.56
CA TRP A 143 11.30 -1.77 1.10
C TRP A 143 11.57 -0.63 0.14
N ALA A 144 11.44 -0.85 -1.17
CA ALA A 144 11.61 0.20 -2.18
C ALA A 144 10.44 1.20 -2.15
N ARG A 145 9.27 0.73 -1.77
CA ARG A 145 8.08 1.54 -1.49
C ARG A 145 7.60 1.15 -0.11
N PRO A 146 8.09 1.77 0.96
CA PRO A 146 7.86 1.29 2.33
C PRO A 146 6.39 0.94 2.58
N LEU A 147 6.05 -0.32 2.35
CA LEU A 147 4.69 -0.87 2.44
C LEU A 147 4.75 -2.28 3.01
N VAL A 148 3.97 -2.52 4.03
CA VAL A 148 3.73 -3.84 4.63
C VAL A 148 2.29 -4.23 4.35
N TYR A 149 2.06 -5.49 3.96
CA TYR A 149 0.71 -6.02 3.75
C TYR A 149 0.62 -7.40 4.38
N LEU A 150 -0.21 -7.57 5.40
CA LEU A 150 -0.27 -8.73 6.27
C LEU A 150 -1.72 -9.20 6.46
N ASP A 151 -1.87 -10.50 6.64
CA ASP A 151 -3.00 -11.13 7.30
C ASP A 151 -2.62 -11.41 8.76
N VAL A 152 -3.46 -11.02 9.68
CA VAL A 152 -3.26 -11.05 11.13
C VAL A 152 -4.15 -12.13 11.73
N GLY A 153 -3.56 -13.08 12.43
CA GLY A 153 -4.26 -14.18 13.09
C GLY A 153 -3.56 -14.59 14.37
N GLY A 154 -3.84 -15.80 14.82
CA GLY A 154 -3.37 -16.33 16.10
C GLY A 154 -4.34 -16.08 17.25
N PRO A 155 -4.12 -16.76 18.39
CA PRO A 155 -4.99 -16.63 19.55
C PRO A 155 -4.97 -15.24 20.20
N GLY A 156 -3.88 -14.47 20.05
CA GLY A 156 -3.75 -13.12 20.57
C GLY A 156 -4.14 -12.01 19.60
N ALA A 157 -4.69 -12.33 18.42
CA ALA A 157 -5.05 -11.32 17.44
C ALA A 157 -6.32 -10.53 17.79
N ASP A 158 -7.23 -11.13 18.55
CA ASP A 158 -8.48 -10.50 19.02
C ASP A 158 -9.17 -9.62 17.96
N THR A 159 -9.33 -8.33 18.27
CA THR A 159 -9.96 -7.32 17.43
C THR A 159 -9.11 -6.93 16.19
N ASP A 160 -7.85 -7.34 16.13
CA ASP A 160 -6.94 -7.03 15.02
C ASP A 160 -6.91 -8.14 13.96
N ARG A 161 -7.62 -9.25 14.18
CA ARG A 161 -7.74 -10.33 13.20
C ARG A 161 -8.28 -9.81 11.89
N GLY A 162 -7.62 -10.17 10.78
CA GLY A 162 -7.95 -9.72 9.44
C GLY A 162 -6.75 -9.11 8.73
N LEU A 163 -6.98 -8.17 7.82
CA LEU A 163 -5.91 -7.60 7.00
C LEU A 163 -5.34 -6.32 7.59
N ALA A 164 -4.04 -6.14 7.42
CA ALA A 164 -3.34 -4.90 7.79
C ALA A 164 -2.46 -4.43 6.63
N GLN A 165 -2.54 -3.13 6.30
CA GLN A 165 -1.56 -2.46 5.43
C GLN A 165 -0.94 -1.28 6.14
N ALA A 166 0.37 -1.10 6.00
CA ALA A 166 1.07 -0.02 6.67
C ALA A 166 2.19 0.57 5.82
N THR A 167 2.35 1.88 5.97
CA THR A 167 3.52 2.65 5.51
C THR A 167 4.31 3.14 6.71
N GLY A 168 5.42 3.84 6.51
CA GLY A 168 6.18 4.44 7.61
C GLY A 168 5.36 5.40 8.50
N SER A 169 4.29 6.00 7.97
CA SER A 169 3.51 7.02 8.69
C SER A 169 2.07 6.60 9.00
N ALA A 170 1.55 5.54 8.40
CA ALA A 170 0.15 5.15 8.55
C ALA A 170 0.02 3.63 8.70
N LEU A 171 -0.93 3.22 9.53
CA LEU A 171 -1.34 1.83 9.72
C LEU A 171 -2.85 1.75 9.52
N LEU A 172 -3.26 0.94 8.57
CA LEU A 172 -4.66 0.62 8.30
C LEU A 172 -4.91 -0.84 8.63
N VAL A 173 -6.02 -1.12 9.27
CA VAL A 173 -6.52 -2.47 9.52
C VAL A 173 -7.90 -2.63 8.88
N ARG A 174 -8.17 -3.83 8.44
CA ARG A 174 -9.49 -4.29 7.99
C ARG A 174 -9.87 -5.49 8.84
N PRO A 175 -10.48 -5.26 10.01
CA PRO A 175 -10.87 -6.34 10.90
C PRO A 175 -11.86 -7.30 10.23
N ASP A 176 -11.65 -8.58 10.43
CA ASP A 176 -12.56 -9.63 10.02
C ASP A 176 -12.71 -10.65 11.17
N PRO A 177 -13.70 -10.46 12.04
CA PRO A 177 -13.95 -11.38 13.15
C PRO A 177 -14.30 -12.80 12.70
N GLY A 178 -14.77 -12.96 11.45
CA GLY A 178 -15.07 -14.25 10.85
C GLY A 178 -13.86 -14.94 10.21
N ALA A 179 -12.70 -14.27 10.12
CA ALA A 179 -11.51 -14.86 9.55
C ALA A 179 -11.02 -16.06 10.38
N LEU A 180 -10.38 -17.01 9.70
CA LEU A 180 -9.77 -18.16 10.37
C LEU A 180 -8.68 -17.69 11.35
N PRO A 181 -8.52 -18.39 12.50
CA PRO A 181 -7.47 -18.05 13.45
C PRO A 181 -6.05 -18.13 12.89
N THR A 182 -5.80 -19.05 11.96
CA THR A 182 -4.50 -19.20 11.30
C THR A 182 -4.41 -18.24 10.12
N PRO A 183 -3.47 -17.28 10.13
CA PRO A 183 -3.35 -16.33 9.04
C PRO A 183 -2.85 -17.02 7.76
N ALA A 184 -3.35 -16.54 6.64
CA ALA A 184 -2.97 -16.98 5.31
C ALA A 184 -2.30 -15.84 4.53
N ARG A 185 -1.85 -16.10 3.30
CA ARG A 185 -1.38 -15.03 2.42
C ARG A 185 -2.53 -14.08 2.07
N PRO A 186 -2.36 -12.76 2.26
CA PRO A 186 -3.39 -11.81 1.88
C PRO A 186 -3.71 -11.89 0.37
N PRO A 187 -4.92 -11.49 -0.07
CA PRO A 187 -5.23 -11.39 -1.48
C PRO A 187 -4.33 -10.34 -2.15
N LEU A 188 -3.77 -10.64 -3.34
CA LEU A 188 -2.86 -9.73 -4.05
C LEU A 188 -3.51 -8.38 -4.38
N VAL A 189 -4.81 -8.38 -4.65
CA VAL A 189 -5.62 -7.17 -4.78
C VAL A 189 -6.34 -6.95 -3.45
N PRO A 190 -5.96 -5.92 -2.68
CA PRO A 190 -6.61 -5.65 -1.41
C PRO A 190 -8.11 -5.34 -1.59
N PRO A 191 -8.98 -5.77 -0.67
CA PRO A 191 -10.38 -5.33 -0.66
C PRO A 191 -10.49 -3.81 -0.65
N ALA A 192 -11.50 -3.28 -1.35
CA ALA A 192 -11.66 -1.84 -1.52
C ALA A 192 -12.22 -1.14 -0.27
N ASP A 193 -12.89 -1.86 0.62
CA ASP A 193 -13.65 -1.32 1.74
C ASP A 193 -13.25 -1.92 3.10
N GLY A 194 -13.87 -1.40 4.17
CA GLY A 194 -13.69 -1.92 5.53
C GLY A 194 -12.39 -1.50 6.21
N TRP A 195 -11.53 -0.72 5.56
CA TRP A 195 -10.27 -0.27 6.13
C TRP A 195 -10.48 0.86 7.14
N ARG A 196 -9.78 0.77 8.28
CA ARG A 196 -9.80 1.74 9.37
C ARG A 196 -8.37 2.13 9.72
N MET A 197 -8.13 3.40 10.02
CA MET A 197 -6.82 3.84 10.48
C MET A 197 -6.62 3.43 11.94
N ARG A 198 -5.48 2.81 12.24
CA ARG A 198 -4.99 2.63 13.60
C ARG A 198 -4.05 3.76 13.97
N SER A 199 -4.09 4.21 15.24
CA SER A 199 -3.10 5.15 15.72
C SER A 199 -1.70 4.54 15.63
N PRO A 200 -0.74 5.21 15.00
CA PRO A 200 0.65 4.76 15.03
C PRO A 200 1.31 4.95 16.41
N ALA A 201 0.70 5.76 17.29
CA ALA A 201 1.21 6.08 18.60
C ALA A 201 0.94 4.94 19.58
N GLY A 202 1.88 4.08 19.74
CA GLY A 202 1.94 3.03 20.72
C GLY A 202 2.88 1.96 20.18
N GLY A 203 4.09 1.87 20.72
CA GLY A 203 5.08 0.86 20.36
C GLY A 203 4.64 -0.58 20.62
N HIS A 204 3.33 -0.83 20.63
CA HIS A 204 2.68 -2.08 20.95
C HIS A 204 2.05 -2.68 19.68
N GLY A 205 2.12 -4.01 19.56
CA GLY A 205 1.41 -4.76 18.53
C GLY A 205 1.83 -4.43 17.10
N LEU A 206 0.84 -4.24 16.22
CA LEU A 206 1.04 -4.08 14.77
C LEU A 206 1.91 -2.87 14.38
N GLY A 207 1.89 -1.79 15.17
CA GLY A 207 2.73 -0.61 14.93
C GLY A 207 4.21 -0.94 15.07
N ALA A 208 4.59 -1.66 16.14
CA ALA A 208 5.97 -2.07 16.37
C ALA A 208 6.45 -3.08 15.32
N VAL A 209 5.59 -4.01 14.90
CA VAL A 209 5.88 -4.94 13.79
C VAL A 209 6.12 -4.18 12.49
N ARG A 210 5.28 -3.20 12.15
CA ARG A 210 5.47 -2.32 10.98
C ARG A 210 6.84 -1.65 11.03
N ASP A 211 7.18 -1.03 12.16
CA ASP A 211 8.44 -0.28 12.31
C ASP A 211 9.65 -1.20 12.18
N LEU A 212 9.57 -2.40 12.76
CA LEU A 212 10.59 -3.42 12.58
C LEU A 212 10.72 -3.83 11.12
N LEU A 213 9.63 -4.25 10.46
CA LEU A 213 9.66 -4.76 9.07
C LEU A 213 10.14 -3.70 8.06
N ILE A 214 9.64 -2.47 8.15
CA ILE A 214 10.08 -1.37 7.28
C ILE A 214 11.53 -1.02 7.60
N GLY A 215 11.89 -0.98 8.88
CA GLY A 215 13.24 -0.69 9.35
C GLY A 215 14.29 -1.71 8.90
N LEU A 216 13.90 -2.94 8.52
CA LEU A 216 14.82 -3.92 7.93
C LEU A 216 15.35 -3.54 6.54
N GLY A 217 14.89 -2.46 5.92
CA GLY A 217 15.44 -1.90 4.69
C GLY A 217 16.12 -0.56 4.93
N ALA A 218 17.31 -0.33 4.35
CA ALA A 218 18.01 0.96 4.43
C ALA A 218 18.77 1.27 3.13
N ALA A 219 18.87 2.57 2.81
CA ALA A 219 19.62 3.02 1.63
C ALA A 219 21.14 3.07 1.84
N ARG A 220 21.58 2.97 3.09
CA ARG A 220 23.01 3.03 3.46
C ARG A 220 23.37 1.84 4.31
N VAL A 221 24.62 1.41 4.19
CA VAL A 221 25.21 0.38 5.04
C VAL A 221 25.24 0.88 6.48
N ASP A 222 24.84 0.06 7.42
CA ASP A 222 24.92 0.38 8.85
C ASP A 222 26.40 0.40 9.30
N PRO A 223 26.77 1.22 10.29
CA PRO A 223 28.11 1.13 10.87
C PRO A 223 28.33 -0.27 11.46
N PRO A 224 29.52 -0.88 11.32
CA PRO A 224 29.83 -2.16 11.93
C PRO A 224 29.62 -2.09 13.44
N GLY A 225 28.79 -2.98 13.97
CA GLY A 225 28.48 -3.01 15.39
C GLY A 225 29.62 -3.60 16.23
N ALA A 226 30.16 -2.84 17.17
CA ALA A 226 31.30 -3.25 17.99
C ALA A 226 31.03 -4.47 18.90
N ASN A 227 29.78 -4.81 19.21
CA ASN A 227 29.39 -5.83 20.20
C ASN A 227 28.76 -7.09 19.58
N GLY A 228 28.96 -7.30 18.28
CA GLY A 228 28.41 -8.47 17.60
C GLY A 228 29.16 -9.76 17.94
N ARG A 229 28.44 -10.86 17.99
CA ARG A 229 28.98 -12.21 18.23
C ARG A 229 28.46 -13.18 17.17
N TRP A 230 29.34 -14.03 16.65
CA TRP A 230 28.96 -15.22 15.93
C TRP A 230 28.59 -16.31 16.94
N LEU A 231 27.47 -16.99 16.72
CA LEU A 231 26.98 -18.02 17.63
C LEU A 231 27.21 -19.44 17.09
N ARG A 232 26.80 -19.68 15.85
CA ARG A 232 26.88 -20.99 15.21
C ARG A 232 26.57 -20.93 13.71
N HIS A 233 26.88 -22.02 13.02
CA HIS A 233 26.28 -22.31 11.71
C HIS A 233 24.91 -22.96 11.90
N ASP A 234 23.99 -22.72 10.95
CA ASP A 234 22.63 -23.23 10.97
C ASP A 234 22.10 -23.39 9.53
N SER A 235 20.85 -23.83 9.38
CA SER A 235 20.16 -23.90 8.09
C SER A 235 18.72 -23.45 8.26
N VAL A 236 18.26 -22.57 7.38
CA VAL A 236 16.87 -22.11 7.32
C VAL A 236 16.28 -22.49 5.96
N GLY A 237 15.29 -23.39 5.99
CA GLY A 237 14.68 -23.89 4.74
C GLY A 237 15.67 -24.55 3.78
N GLY A 238 16.72 -25.20 4.30
CA GLY A 238 17.79 -25.84 3.52
C GLY A 238 18.87 -24.86 3.02
N ILE A 239 18.78 -23.57 3.34
CA ILE A 239 19.79 -22.58 3.01
C ILE A 239 20.80 -22.50 4.16
N PRO A 240 22.11 -22.69 3.93
CA PRO A 240 23.12 -22.53 4.97
C PRO A 240 23.21 -21.08 5.42
N VAL A 241 23.23 -20.86 6.72
CA VAL A 241 23.27 -19.53 7.34
C VAL A 241 24.22 -19.51 8.52
N ASP A 242 24.76 -18.35 8.81
CA ASP A 242 25.42 -18.06 10.07
C ASP A 242 24.45 -17.36 11.02
N VAL A 243 24.50 -17.75 12.29
CA VAL A 243 23.70 -17.14 13.34
C VAL A 243 24.55 -16.14 14.10
N PHE A 244 24.08 -14.90 14.11
CA PHE A 244 24.73 -13.80 14.79
C PHE A 244 23.85 -13.23 15.90
N GLN A 245 24.46 -12.75 16.95
CA GLN A 245 23.83 -11.81 17.87
C GLN A 245 24.53 -10.47 17.67
N ALA A 246 23.83 -9.50 17.12
CA ALA A 246 24.46 -8.23 16.72
C ALA A 246 23.47 -7.06 16.78
N PRO A 247 23.96 -5.85 17.07
CA PRO A 247 23.13 -4.67 17.03
C PRO A 247 22.60 -4.41 15.61
N LEU A 248 21.34 -3.99 15.53
CA LEU A 248 20.69 -3.64 14.29
C LEU A 248 20.01 -2.28 14.47
N ALA A 249 20.14 -1.39 13.49
CA ALA A 249 19.57 -0.05 13.55
C ALA A 249 18.06 -0.06 13.22
N VAL A 250 17.29 -0.83 13.99
CA VAL A 250 15.83 -0.91 13.94
C VAL A 250 15.25 -0.74 15.35
N PRO A 251 14.01 -0.27 15.49
CA PRO A 251 13.36 -0.21 16.81
C PRO A 251 13.19 -1.61 17.40
N GLY A 252 13.47 -1.77 18.69
CA GLY A 252 13.27 -3.02 19.41
C GLY A 252 14.52 -3.50 20.15
N ASP A 253 14.81 -4.79 19.99
CA ASP A 253 15.93 -5.45 20.66
C ASP A 253 17.29 -4.83 20.26
N PRO A 254 18.10 -4.38 21.21
CA PRO A 254 19.41 -3.84 20.91
C PRO A 254 20.40 -4.89 20.37
N LEU A 255 20.16 -6.20 20.63
CA LEU A 255 21.02 -7.30 20.25
C LEU A 255 20.20 -8.50 19.74
N PRO A 256 19.43 -8.37 18.67
CA PRO A 256 18.65 -9.47 18.12
C PRO A 256 19.55 -10.60 17.60
N THR A 257 18.97 -11.78 17.54
CA THR A 257 19.61 -12.92 16.87
C THR A 257 19.22 -12.93 15.39
N LEU A 258 20.21 -13.04 14.51
CA LEU A 258 20.09 -12.90 13.07
C LEU A 258 20.60 -14.14 12.37
N TRP A 259 19.85 -14.68 11.41
CA TRP A 259 20.25 -15.79 10.54
C TRP A 259 20.52 -15.23 9.15
N LEU A 260 21.80 -15.09 8.79
CA LEU A 260 22.25 -14.49 7.53
C LEU A 260 22.95 -15.54 6.66
N ASP A 261 22.66 -15.52 5.36
CA ASP A 261 23.43 -16.27 4.38
C ASP A 261 24.75 -15.56 4.01
N ALA A 262 25.53 -16.17 3.11
CA ALA A 262 26.80 -15.62 2.64
C ALA A 262 26.65 -14.27 1.93
N ASP A 263 25.47 -14.00 1.34
CA ASP A 263 25.15 -12.78 0.60
C ASP A 263 24.57 -11.66 1.49
N ALA A 264 24.66 -11.79 2.82
CA ALA A 264 24.07 -10.88 3.80
C ALA A 264 22.52 -10.79 3.74
N ARG A 265 21.85 -11.82 3.19
CA ARG A 265 20.39 -11.88 3.23
C ARG A 265 19.90 -12.42 4.57
N LEU A 266 18.98 -11.69 5.17
CA LEU A 266 18.32 -12.12 6.40
C LEU A 266 17.24 -13.15 6.07
N HIS A 267 17.32 -14.33 6.66
CA HIS A 267 16.32 -15.39 6.58
C HIS A 267 15.42 -15.42 7.80
N ARG A 268 15.99 -15.17 8.99
CA ARG A 268 15.26 -15.16 10.25
C ARG A 268 15.85 -14.10 11.19
N LEU A 269 14.99 -13.48 11.97
CA LEU A 269 15.34 -12.60 13.08
C LEU A 269 14.54 -13.05 14.31
N ALA A 270 15.19 -13.13 15.45
CA ALA A 270 14.53 -13.33 16.73
C ALA A 270 15.02 -12.27 17.72
N GLY A 271 14.08 -11.64 18.43
CA GLY A 271 14.38 -10.56 19.36
C GLY A 271 13.13 -10.11 20.11
N ARG A 272 13.10 -8.84 20.46
CA ARG A 272 11.98 -8.21 21.15
C ARG A 272 11.54 -6.94 20.40
N LEU A 273 10.26 -6.66 20.43
CA LEU A 273 9.72 -5.36 20.03
C LEU A 273 10.08 -4.29 21.06
N ALA A 274 9.82 -3.02 20.75
CA ALA A 274 10.13 -1.89 21.64
C ALA A 274 9.44 -1.96 23.00
N ASP A 275 8.33 -2.69 23.11
CA ASP A 275 7.59 -2.94 24.35
C ASP A 275 8.10 -4.17 25.14
N GLY A 276 9.18 -4.81 24.67
CA GLY A 276 9.74 -6.02 25.27
C GLY A 276 9.07 -7.32 24.85
N THR A 277 8.00 -7.28 24.03
CA THR A 277 7.29 -8.47 23.53
C THR A 277 8.22 -9.29 22.62
N PRO A 278 8.37 -10.61 22.81
CA PRO A 278 9.19 -11.43 21.95
C PRO A 278 8.64 -11.45 20.53
N VAL A 279 9.52 -11.38 19.54
CA VAL A 279 9.19 -11.42 18.12
C VAL A 279 10.13 -12.32 17.36
N THR A 280 9.56 -13.07 16.43
CA THR A 280 10.33 -13.81 15.41
C THR A 280 9.82 -13.39 14.04
N VAL A 281 10.75 -13.06 13.15
CA VAL A 281 10.47 -12.70 11.74
C VAL A 281 11.17 -13.69 10.85
N GLU A 282 10.47 -14.30 9.92
CA GLU A 282 11.02 -15.13 8.85
C GLU A 282 10.78 -14.44 7.52
N LEU A 283 11.81 -14.40 6.67
CA LEU A 283 11.77 -13.75 5.38
C LEU A 283 11.95 -14.78 4.26
N SER A 284 11.08 -14.70 3.25
CA SER A 284 11.14 -15.55 2.05
C SER A 284 11.37 -14.69 0.81
N ARG A 285 12.39 -15.04 0.01
CA ARG A 285 12.67 -14.38 -1.28
C ARG A 285 12.02 -15.07 -2.47
N ALA A 286 11.44 -16.24 -2.26
CA ALA A 286 10.75 -16.99 -3.32
C ALA A 286 9.42 -16.35 -3.75
N ASP A 287 8.80 -15.58 -2.84
CA ASP A 287 7.49 -14.96 -3.04
C ASP A 287 7.58 -13.44 -2.84
N ARG A 288 7.62 -12.71 -3.96
CA ARG A 288 7.84 -11.26 -3.99
C ARG A 288 6.86 -10.55 -4.95
N PRO A 289 5.54 -10.63 -4.70
CA PRO A 289 4.55 -9.98 -5.56
C PRO A 289 4.69 -8.47 -5.52
N THR A 290 4.17 -7.81 -6.55
CA THR A 290 4.00 -6.35 -6.50
C THR A 290 2.84 -6.02 -5.58
N LEU A 291 3.12 -5.24 -4.54
CA LEU A 291 2.09 -4.84 -3.58
C LEU A 291 1.28 -3.65 -4.12
N HIS A 292 -0.01 -3.71 -3.87
CA HIS A 292 -0.95 -2.64 -4.21
C HIS A 292 -1.43 -1.98 -2.91
N PRO A 293 -1.06 -0.71 -2.66
CA PRO A 293 -1.63 0.03 -1.54
C PRO A 293 -3.14 0.19 -1.73
N VAL A 294 -3.88 0.15 -0.63
CA VAL A 294 -5.30 0.54 -0.63
C VAL A 294 -5.45 2.03 -0.95
N ASP A 295 -6.63 2.44 -1.41
CA ASP A 295 -6.88 3.83 -1.82
C ASP A 295 -6.47 4.85 -0.74
N ALA A 296 -6.76 4.55 0.53
CA ALA A 296 -6.38 5.38 1.66
C ALA A 296 -4.84 5.53 1.84
N LEU A 297 -4.03 4.63 1.30
CA LEU A 297 -2.56 4.74 1.24
C LEU A 297 -2.05 5.24 -0.11
N GLY A 298 -2.93 5.78 -0.95
CA GLY A 298 -2.59 6.37 -2.23
C GLY A 298 -2.90 5.49 -3.45
N GLY A 299 -3.41 4.28 -3.26
CA GLY A 299 -3.86 3.39 -4.33
C GLY A 299 -2.72 2.88 -5.23
N ARG A 300 -3.08 2.52 -6.47
CA ARG A 300 -2.11 1.99 -7.45
C ARG A 300 -0.93 2.93 -7.65
N PRO A 301 0.30 2.40 -7.69
CA PRO A 301 1.45 3.20 -8.08
C PRO A 301 1.33 3.66 -9.53
N GLY A 302 1.92 4.81 -9.85
CA GLY A 302 1.97 5.37 -11.19
C GLY A 302 3.39 5.75 -11.58
N GLN A 303 3.52 6.24 -12.79
CA GLN A 303 4.74 6.89 -13.28
C GLN A 303 4.42 8.39 -13.41
N PRO A 304 4.79 9.22 -12.40
CA PRO A 304 4.56 10.65 -12.46
C PRO A 304 5.30 11.28 -13.64
N ARG A 305 4.62 12.19 -14.33
CA ARG A 305 5.18 13.01 -15.41
C ARG A 305 4.53 14.38 -15.42
N ASP A 306 5.17 15.32 -16.08
CA ASP A 306 4.57 16.63 -16.33
C ASP A 306 3.27 16.49 -17.14
N LEU A 307 2.37 17.44 -16.96
CA LEU A 307 1.15 17.51 -17.77
C LEU A 307 1.51 17.83 -19.22
N THR A 308 0.78 17.24 -20.16
CA THR A 308 0.75 17.76 -21.54
C THR A 308 -0.01 19.07 -21.58
N ASP A 309 0.13 19.83 -22.67
CA ASP A 309 -0.58 21.09 -22.85
C ASP A 309 -2.11 20.92 -22.74
N ASP A 310 -2.65 19.86 -23.33
CA ASP A 310 -4.09 19.54 -23.25
C ASP A 310 -4.53 19.20 -21.82
N GLU A 311 -3.70 18.49 -21.05
CA GLU A 311 -3.99 18.16 -19.65
C GLU A 311 -3.94 19.41 -18.77
N ALA A 312 -2.96 20.28 -19.02
CA ALA A 312 -2.82 21.55 -18.32
C ALA A 312 -4.02 22.50 -18.63
N GLU A 313 -4.45 22.56 -19.91
CA GLU A 313 -5.62 23.31 -20.31
C GLU A 313 -6.90 22.76 -19.67
N ARG A 314 -7.06 21.42 -19.62
CA ARG A 314 -8.19 20.80 -18.92
C ARG A 314 -8.25 21.18 -17.45
N LEU A 315 -7.09 21.21 -16.77
CA LEU A 315 -6.99 21.60 -15.35
C LEU A 315 -7.28 23.09 -15.17
N ALA A 316 -6.75 23.94 -16.04
CA ALA A 316 -7.01 25.39 -16.01
C ALA A 316 -8.49 25.73 -16.27
N ALA A 317 -9.16 24.97 -17.14
CA ALA A 317 -10.58 25.14 -17.45
C ALA A 317 -11.52 24.58 -16.37
N LEU A 318 -10.99 23.90 -15.33
CA LEU A 318 -11.78 23.25 -14.27
C LEU A 318 -12.85 24.17 -13.67
N PRO A 319 -12.59 25.43 -13.24
CA PRO A 319 -13.61 26.27 -12.64
C PRO A 319 -14.80 26.56 -13.57
N ALA A 320 -14.53 26.78 -14.84
CA ALA A 320 -15.58 27.04 -15.84
C ALA A 320 -16.47 25.80 -16.03
N ARG A 321 -15.86 24.62 -16.13
CA ARG A 321 -16.56 23.33 -16.27
C ARG A 321 -17.41 22.98 -15.06
N LEU A 322 -16.88 23.21 -13.85
CA LEU A 322 -17.61 22.99 -12.61
C LEU A 322 -18.86 23.89 -12.51
N ARG A 323 -18.71 25.19 -12.83
CA ARG A 323 -19.85 26.11 -12.88
C ARG A 323 -20.89 25.70 -13.93
N ALA A 324 -20.43 25.24 -15.10
CA ALA A 324 -21.33 24.76 -16.15
C ALA A 324 -22.07 23.46 -15.72
N ALA A 325 -21.45 22.60 -14.96
CA ALA A 325 -22.08 21.41 -14.38
C ALA A 325 -23.11 21.77 -13.28
N GLY A 326 -22.96 22.94 -12.65
CA GLY A 326 -23.85 23.46 -11.59
C GLY A 326 -23.58 22.86 -10.24
N GLY A 327 -23.44 21.52 -10.13
CA GLY A 327 -23.20 20.83 -8.88
C GLY A 327 -22.78 19.37 -9.07
N ALA A 328 -22.77 18.62 -7.97
CA ALA A 328 -22.51 17.18 -7.95
C ALA A 328 -23.23 16.50 -6.78
N ALA A 329 -23.70 15.28 -6.98
CA ALA A 329 -23.90 14.36 -5.86
C ALA A 329 -22.52 13.90 -5.36
N VAL A 330 -22.36 13.79 -4.05
CA VAL A 330 -21.07 13.49 -3.44
C VAL A 330 -21.18 12.35 -2.42
N THR A 331 -20.13 11.53 -2.39
CA THR A 331 -19.89 10.58 -1.29
C THR A 331 -18.51 10.80 -0.72
N VAL A 332 -18.38 10.69 0.60
CA VAL A 332 -17.14 10.91 1.33
C VAL A 332 -16.70 9.63 2.00
N THR A 333 -15.42 9.37 1.99
CA THR A 333 -14.79 8.34 2.83
C THR A 333 -13.51 8.92 3.42
N ALA A 334 -13.45 8.95 4.75
CA ALA A 334 -12.30 9.51 5.49
C ALA A 334 -11.92 8.58 6.64
N PRO A 335 -10.84 7.80 6.53
CA PRO A 335 -10.31 7.02 7.65
C PRO A 335 -9.55 7.97 8.59
N LEU A 336 -10.24 8.51 9.61
CA LEU A 336 -9.69 9.60 10.46
C LEU A 336 -9.17 9.15 11.82
N GLY A 337 -9.28 7.88 12.19
CA GLY A 337 -8.79 7.46 13.50
C GLY A 337 -8.96 5.97 13.77
N PRO A 338 -8.49 5.51 14.93
CA PRO A 338 -8.47 4.08 15.26
C PRO A 338 -9.85 3.45 15.37
N SER A 339 -10.87 4.23 15.66
CA SER A 339 -12.25 3.75 15.82
C SER A 339 -13.23 4.32 14.81
N ALA A 340 -12.79 5.26 13.96
CA ALA A 340 -13.71 6.02 13.13
C ALA A 340 -13.25 6.15 11.68
N THR A 341 -14.02 5.57 10.79
CA THR A 341 -14.09 6.01 9.40
C THR A 341 -15.29 6.94 9.29
N LEU A 342 -15.10 8.15 8.81
CA LEU A 342 -16.23 9.00 8.42
C LEU A 342 -16.71 8.57 7.04
N ARG A 343 -17.99 8.33 6.93
CA ARG A 343 -18.68 8.19 5.65
C ARG A 343 -19.71 9.29 5.53
N GLY A 344 -19.89 9.81 4.33
CA GLY A 344 -20.87 10.85 4.12
C GLY A 344 -21.47 10.79 2.73
N SER A 345 -22.67 11.32 2.59
CA SER A 345 -23.32 11.50 1.31
C SER A 345 -24.07 12.82 1.30
N GLY A 346 -24.25 13.40 0.11
CA GLY A 346 -24.96 14.64 -0.02
C GLY A 346 -24.75 15.30 -1.38
N THR A 347 -24.75 16.62 -1.38
CA THR A 347 -24.67 17.43 -2.57
C THR A 347 -23.66 18.56 -2.41
N LEU A 348 -23.07 18.93 -3.53
CA LEU A 348 -22.19 20.08 -3.66
C LEU A 348 -22.71 20.92 -4.83
N SER A 349 -22.89 22.23 -4.63
CA SER A 349 -23.28 23.18 -5.67
C SER A 349 -22.18 24.21 -5.89
N TRP A 350 -21.66 24.28 -7.10
CA TRP A 350 -20.72 25.33 -7.51
C TRP A 350 -21.43 26.61 -7.87
N ALA A 351 -22.73 26.52 -8.22
CA ALA A 351 -23.56 27.68 -8.50
C ALA A 351 -23.80 28.54 -7.25
N THR A 352 -24.09 27.90 -6.11
CA THR A 352 -24.31 28.56 -4.81
C THR A 352 -23.08 28.53 -3.89
N SER A 353 -21.97 27.93 -4.34
CA SER A 353 -20.76 27.72 -3.55
C SER A 353 -21.07 27.13 -2.19
N SER A 354 -21.83 26.03 -2.16
CA SER A 354 -22.24 25.36 -0.93
C SER A 354 -22.20 23.84 -1.06
N ALA A 355 -21.94 23.15 0.05
CA ALA A 355 -22.07 21.71 0.16
C ALA A 355 -22.96 21.36 1.35
N TYR A 356 -23.77 20.31 1.19
CA TYR A 356 -24.68 19.83 2.19
C TYR A 356 -24.64 18.32 2.28
N LEU A 357 -24.22 17.80 3.42
CA LEU A 357 -23.96 16.39 3.62
C LEU A 357 -24.52 15.88 4.95
N VAL A 358 -24.90 14.60 4.97
CA VAL A 358 -24.93 13.82 6.19
C VAL A 358 -23.58 13.11 6.32
N VAL A 359 -22.98 13.14 7.50
CA VAL A 359 -21.73 12.47 7.82
C VAL A 359 -22.00 11.49 8.98
N ILE A 360 -21.54 10.28 8.79
CA ILE A 360 -21.71 9.18 9.74
C ILE A 360 -20.32 8.74 10.19
N GLU A 361 -20.11 8.67 11.47
CA GLU A 361 -18.91 8.11 12.07
C GLU A 361 -19.12 6.62 12.30
N ASP A 362 -18.44 5.77 11.50
CA ASP A 362 -18.47 4.33 11.70
C ASP A 362 -17.83 4.01 13.07
N GLY A 363 -18.49 3.19 13.85
CA GLY A 363 -18.04 2.81 15.19
C GLY A 363 -18.86 3.47 16.32
N SER A 364 -19.05 4.77 16.31
CA SER A 364 -19.94 5.45 17.26
C SER A 364 -21.39 5.54 16.76
N GLY A 365 -21.60 5.40 15.46
CA GLY A 365 -22.89 5.64 14.81
C GLY A 365 -23.31 7.11 14.83
N ARG A 366 -22.48 8.00 15.35
CA ARG A 366 -22.76 9.43 15.43
C ARG A 366 -23.02 9.99 14.05
N ARG A 367 -24.13 10.73 13.90
CA ARG A 367 -24.51 11.39 12.65
C ARG A 367 -24.54 12.88 12.83
N THR A 368 -24.00 13.58 11.82
CA THR A 368 -24.01 15.03 11.75
C THR A 368 -24.50 15.49 10.38
N LEU A 369 -25.22 16.60 10.34
CA LEU A 369 -25.45 17.36 9.12
C LEU A 369 -24.41 18.43 9.06
N ARG A 370 -23.71 18.51 7.93
CA ARG A 370 -22.73 19.58 7.64
C ARG A 370 -23.21 20.40 6.47
N TRP A 371 -23.15 21.71 6.66
CA TRP A 371 -23.35 22.69 5.61
C TRP A 371 -22.10 23.54 5.49
N ALA A 372 -21.42 23.42 4.36
CA ALA A 372 -20.16 24.08 4.11
C ALA A 372 -20.28 25.16 3.04
N ARG A 373 -19.57 26.26 3.23
CA ARG A 373 -19.25 27.30 2.25
C ARG A 373 -17.75 27.55 2.26
N PRO A 374 -17.18 28.20 1.24
CA PRO A 374 -15.75 28.53 1.27
C PRO A 374 -15.35 29.22 2.58
N GLY A 375 -14.43 28.59 3.32
CA GLY A 375 -13.91 29.06 4.60
C GLY A 375 -14.83 28.90 5.81
N ARG A 376 -16.02 28.30 5.68
CA ARG A 376 -16.99 28.17 6.77
C ARG A 376 -17.76 26.86 6.74
N VAL A 377 -17.96 26.27 7.92
CA VAL A 377 -18.75 25.03 8.11
C VAL A 377 -19.69 25.20 9.29
N ALA A 378 -20.96 24.89 9.09
CA ALA A 378 -21.95 24.74 10.15
C ALA A 378 -22.27 23.25 10.30
N GLU A 379 -22.48 22.81 11.54
CA GLU A 379 -22.72 21.41 11.87
C GLU A 379 -23.81 21.28 12.94
N VAL A 380 -24.70 20.29 12.77
CA VAL A 380 -25.74 19.94 13.73
C VAL A 380 -25.77 18.42 13.90
N GLN A 381 -25.78 17.97 15.14
CA GLN A 381 -25.90 16.55 15.44
C GLN A 381 -27.31 16.03 15.13
N ARG A 382 -27.38 14.79 14.61
CA ARG A 382 -28.61 14.08 14.29
C ARG A 382 -28.75 12.81 15.14
N SER A 383 -29.99 12.30 15.21
CA SER A 383 -30.23 10.99 15.79
C SER A 383 -29.44 9.90 15.04
N PRO A 384 -28.83 8.94 15.74
CA PRO A 384 -28.14 7.80 15.13
C PRO A 384 -29.02 6.99 14.15
N ASP A 385 -30.31 6.91 14.43
CA ASP A 385 -31.28 6.16 13.61
C ASP A 385 -31.84 6.95 12.42
N GLY A 386 -31.38 8.19 12.23
CA GLY A 386 -31.82 9.05 11.12
C GLY A 386 -31.42 8.51 9.75
N PRO A 387 -32.02 9.02 8.66
CA PRO A 387 -31.66 8.59 7.30
C PRO A 387 -30.20 8.89 6.96
N ALA A 388 -29.60 8.04 6.10
CA ALA A 388 -28.23 8.20 5.59
C ALA A 388 -28.12 9.28 4.52
N THR A 389 -29.24 9.86 4.07
CA THR A 389 -29.29 10.96 3.11
C THR A 389 -29.68 12.26 3.81
N PRO A 390 -29.13 13.40 3.42
CA PRO A 390 -29.51 14.67 4.00
C PRO A 390 -30.98 15.02 3.67
N PRO A 391 -31.76 15.52 4.64
CA PRO A 391 -33.14 15.93 4.41
C PRO A 391 -33.21 17.13 3.44
N THR A 392 -34.26 17.15 2.62
CA THR A 392 -34.56 18.26 1.70
C THR A 392 -35.91 18.86 2.07
N PRO A 393 -36.02 20.17 2.28
CA PRO A 393 -34.97 21.21 2.19
C PRO A 393 -33.97 21.18 3.37
N VAL A 394 -32.91 21.99 3.26
CA VAL A 394 -31.91 22.15 4.35
C VAL A 394 -32.61 22.64 5.62
N PRO A 395 -32.45 21.99 6.77
CA PRO A 395 -33.13 22.38 8.00
C PRO A 395 -32.75 23.79 8.44
N ALA A 396 -33.74 24.60 8.84
CA ALA A 396 -33.54 25.98 9.31
C ALA A 396 -32.54 26.03 10.50
N GLY A 397 -32.58 25.05 11.39
CA GLY A 397 -31.63 24.95 12.51
C GLY A 397 -30.17 24.79 12.08
N LEU A 398 -29.89 24.14 10.95
CA LEU A 398 -28.53 24.06 10.40
C LEU A 398 -28.09 25.39 9.77
N LEU A 399 -29.01 26.08 9.10
CA LEU A 399 -28.70 27.40 8.53
C LEU A 399 -28.49 28.49 9.59
N ALA A 400 -29.10 28.33 10.77
CA ALA A 400 -28.95 29.22 11.92
C ALA A 400 -27.77 28.78 12.85
N ALA A 401 -27.19 27.60 12.64
CA ALA A 401 -26.09 27.11 13.46
C ALA A 401 -24.84 28.00 13.28
N PRO A 402 -24.05 28.22 14.37
CA PRO A 402 -22.84 29.01 14.30
C PRO A 402 -21.84 28.34 13.34
N ALA A 403 -21.39 29.13 12.35
CA ALA A 403 -20.40 28.68 11.40
C ALA A 403 -18.99 28.85 11.98
N ARG A 404 -18.17 27.83 11.83
CA ARG A 404 -16.76 27.79 12.22
C ARG A 404 -15.83 27.70 10.99
N PRO A 405 -14.54 28.03 11.11
CA PRO A 405 -13.55 27.70 10.11
C PRO A 405 -13.45 26.17 9.92
N PRO A 406 -12.96 25.68 8.74
CA PRO A 406 -12.67 24.27 8.52
C PRO A 406 -11.76 23.70 9.61
N GLY A 407 -12.23 22.72 10.35
CA GLY A 407 -11.54 22.19 11.53
C GLY A 407 -10.92 20.81 11.33
N ASP A 408 -11.47 20.02 10.42
CA ASP A 408 -10.98 18.67 10.14
C ASP A 408 -10.62 18.49 8.65
N ASP A 409 -10.07 17.31 8.31
CA ASP A 409 -9.64 17.01 6.95
C ASP A 409 -10.81 16.93 5.96
N LEU A 410 -11.99 16.52 6.42
CA LEU A 410 -13.20 16.53 5.62
C LEU A 410 -13.64 17.96 5.31
N ASP A 411 -13.63 18.85 6.28
CA ASP A 411 -13.95 20.26 6.06
C ASP A 411 -12.99 20.90 5.04
N ARG A 412 -11.68 20.59 5.14
CA ARG A 412 -10.65 21.06 4.20
C ARG A 412 -10.87 20.50 2.79
N LEU A 413 -11.29 19.24 2.68
CA LEU A 413 -11.61 18.61 1.41
C LEU A 413 -12.82 19.26 0.74
N LEU A 414 -13.89 19.53 1.51
CA LEU A 414 -15.08 20.25 1.03
C LEU A 414 -14.75 21.69 0.62
N ASP A 415 -13.95 22.41 1.40
CA ASP A 415 -13.50 23.76 1.08
C ASP A 415 -12.70 23.78 -0.24
N ALA A 416 -11.78 22.81 -0.42
CA ALA A 416 -11.02 22.68 -1.66
C ALA A 416 -11.94 22.39 -2.88
N ALA A 417 -12.93 21.50 -2.72
CA ALA A 417 -13.89 21.19 -3.78
C ALA A 417 -14.76 22.38 -4.16
N LEU A 418 -15.19 23.19 -3.18
CA LEU A 418 -15.99 24.40 -3.41
C LEU A 418 -15.18 25.49 -4.09
N ARG A 419 -13.95 25.76 -3.62
CA ARG A 419 -13.04 26.76 -4.21
C ARG A 419 -12.66 26.44 -5.64
N ALA A 420 -12.61 25.16 -6.02
CA ALA A 420 -12.31 24.74 -7.39
C ALA A 420 -13.34 25.26 -8.41
N GLY A 421 -14.56 25.61 -7.98
CA GLY A 421 -15.54 26.28 -8.83
C GLY A 421 -15.19 27.73 -9.16
N THR A 422 -14.28 28.36 -8.43
CA THR A 422 -13.88 29.78 -8.63
C THR A 422 -12.41 29.92 -9.06
N HIS A 423 -11.54 29.06 -8.60
CA HIS A 423 -10.10 29.12 -8.86
C HIS A 423 -9.60 27.77 -9.36
N ALA A 424 -8.80 27.77 -10.42
CA ALA A 424 -8.06 26.58 -10.82
C ALA A 424 -7.04 26.21 -9.74
N PRO A 425 -6.70 24.93 -9.61
CA PRO A 425 -5.59 24.52 -8.74
C PRO A 425 -4.29 25.22 -9.15
N GLU A 426 -3.62 25.85 -8.18
CA GLU A 426 -2.39 26.60 -8.42
C GLU A 426 -1.15 25.72 -8.21
N GLY A 427 -0.04 26.07 -8.89
CA GLY A 427 1.28 25.48 -8.76
C GLY A 427 1.57 24.35 -9.75
N ALA A 428 2.77 23.78 -9.67
CA ALA A 428 3.18 22.72 -10.56
C ALA A 428 2.35 21.45 -10.33
N ALA A 429 1.58 21.08 -11.32
CA ALA A 429 0.76 19.87 -11.29
C ALA A 429 1.47 18.73 -12.03
N VAL A 430 1.31 17.51 -11.51
CA VAL A 430 1.93 16.30 -12.05
C VAL A 430 0.86 15.26 -12.32
N ARG A 431 0.86 14.67 -13.52
CA ARG A 431 0.04 13.49 -13.79
C ARG A 431 0.68 12.28 -13.13
N VAL A 432 0.02 11.74 -12.11
CA VAL A 432 0.52 10.60 -11.34
C VAL A 432 0.34 9.30 -12.12
N ARG A 433 -0.84 9.10 -12.73
CA ARG A 433 -1.21 7.92 -13.50
C ARG A 433 -2.50 8.13 -14.29
N GLU A 434 -2.77 7.22 -15.20
CA GLU A 434 -4.10 6.94 -15.72
C GLU A 434 -4.78 5.89 -14.85
N ASP A 435 -6.08 6.03 -14.64
CA ASP A 435 -6.87 5.09 -13.84
C ASP A 435 -8.28 4.95 -14.41
N ARG A 436 -9.08 4.08 -13.78
CA ARG A 436 -10.51 3.92 -14.12
C ARG A 436 -11.34 4.07 -12.86
N LEU A 437 -12.39 4.86 -12.95
CA LEU A 437 -13.37 5.05 -11.89
C LEU A 437 -14.77 4.83 -12.45
N ALA A 438 -15.49 3.83 -11.92
CA ALA A 438 -16.81 3.43 -12.42
C ALA A 438 -16.81 3.30 -13.98
N ASP A 439 -15.88 2.50 -14.52
CA ASP A 439 -15.66 2.23 -15.95
C ASP A 439 -15.25 3.43 -16.83
N ARG A 440 -15.05 4.60 -16.27
CA ARG A 440 -14.54 5.78 -16.95
C ARG A 440 -13.03 5.87 -16.81
N ALA A 441 -12.35 6.14 -17.90
CA ALA A 441 -10.94 6.51 -17.88
C ALA A 441 -10.79 7.91 -17.28
N VAL A 442 -9.82 8.06 -16.39
CA VAL A 442 -9.52 9.31 -15.69
C VAL A 442 -8.03 9.53 -15.56
N ASP A 443 -7.61 10.77 -15.62
CA ASP A 443 -6.25 11.18 -15.29
C ASP A 443 -6.19 11.59 -13.82
N VAL A 444 -5.25 11.01 -13.09
CA VAL A 444 -4.99 11.37 -11.68
C VAL A 444 -3.90 12.43 -11.67
N VAL A 445 -4.29 13.66 -11.35
CA VAL A 445 -3.41 14.82 -11.31
C VAL A 445 -3.18 15.26 -9.87
N GLU A 446 -1.94 15.24 -9.43
CA GLU A 446 -1.54 15.73 -8.11
C GLU A 446 -1.10 17.20 -8.23
N VAL A 447 -1.61 18.01 -7.31
CA VAL A 447 -1.29 19.44 -7.22
C VAL A 447 -0.67 19.74 -5.84
N PRO A 448 0.06 20.85 -5.66
CA PRO A 448 0.63 21.22 -4.37
C PRO A 448 -0.39 21.21 -3.23
N GLY A 449 0.07 20.91 -2.03
CA GLY A 449 -0.78 20.80 -0.84
C GLY A 449 -1.42 19.43 -0.65
N GLY A 450 -0.88 18.37 -1.30
CA GLY A 450 -1.32 16.99 -1.10
C GLY A 450 -2.74 16.74 -1.59
N ARG A 451 -3.11 17.31 -2.70
CA ARG A 451 -4.43 17.12 -3.32
C ARG A 451 -4.29 16.39 -4.64
N ARG A 452 -5.21 15.46 -4.94
CA ARG A 452 -5.30 14.74 -6.22
C ARG A 452 -6.67 14.92 -6.83
N TRP A 453 -6.69 15.32 -8.10
CA TRP A 453 -7.88 15.43 -8.93
C TRP A 453 -7.93 14.26 -9.89
N TRP A 454 -9.03 13.55 -9.92
CA TRP A 454 -9.32 12.48 -10.86
C TRP A 454 -10.24 13.02 -11.93
N LEU A 455 -9.64 13.48 -13.01
CA LEU A 455 -10.32 14.18 -14.09
C LEU A 455 -10.66 13.21 -15.22
N ASP A 456 -11.92 13.21 -15.66
CA ASP A 456 -12.27 12.49 -16.89
C ASP A 456 -11.76 13.24 -18.13
N HIS A 457 -11.84 12.62 -19.31
CA HIS A 457 -11.37 13.22 -20.55
C HIS A 457 -12.14 14.51 -20.91
N GLY A 458 -13.36 14.68 -20.39
CA GLY A 458 -14.11 15.92 -20.47
C GLY A 458 -13.62 17.02 -19.51
N GLY A 459 -12.65 16.68 -18.62
CA GLY A 459 -12.10 17.58 -17.60
C GLY A 459 -13.03 17.82 -16.41
N LEU A 460 -14.05 16.96 -16.20
CA LEU A 460 -14.85 16.98 -15.00
C LEU A 460 -14.23 16.06 -13.93
N PRO A 461 -14.15 16.51 -12.68
CA PRO A 461 -13.62 15.71 -11.60
C PRO A 461 -14.64 14.63 -11.22
N ARG A 462 -14.14 13.41 -11.07
CA ARG A 462 -14.88 12.26 -10.57
C ARG A 462 -14.53 11.94 -9.14
N ARG A 463 -13.35 12.38 -8.71
CA ARG A 463 -12.87 12.26 -7.34
C ARG A 463 -11.92 13.39 -7.01
N LEU A 464 -11.98 13.87 -5.78
CA LEU A 464 -10.97 14.70 -5.15
C LEU A 464 -10.44 13.97 -3.93
N GLU A 465 -9.12 13.91 -3.79
CA GLU A 465 -8.43 13.33 -2.64
C GLU A 465 -7.58 14.41 -1.95
N LEU A 466 -7.53 14.34 -0.61
CA LEU A 466 -6.67 15.16 0.22
C LEU A 466 -5.80 14.25 1.09
N ARG A 467 -4.48 14.47 1.08
CA ARG A 467 -3.55 13.76 1.96
C ARG A 467 -3.56 14.42 3.35
N THR A 468 -3.85 13.63 4.38
CA THR A 468 -3.86 14.08 5.77
C THR A 468 -2.44 14.17 6.33
N GLY A 469 -2.27 14.81 7.48
CA GLY A 469 -0.99 14.84 8.21
C GLY A 469 -0.49 13.46 8.64
N SER A 470 -1.38 12.49 8.79
CA SER A 470 -1.04 11.08 9.06
C SER A 470 -0.65 10.28 7.81
N GLY A 471 -0.66 10.91 6.63
CA GLY A 471 -0.26 10.28 5.37
C GLY A 471 -1.32 9.42 4.70
N VAL A 472 -2.55 9.39 5.22
CA VAL A 472 -3.70 8.74 4.56
C VAL A 472 -4.42 9.71 3.62
N TRP A 473 -5.15 9.16 2.66
CA TRP A 473 -5.93 9.94 1.71
C TRP A 473 -7.40 9.91 2.07
N VAL A 474 -7.97 11.09 2.31
CA VAL A 474 -9.43 11.32 2.42
C VAL A 474 -9.96 11.54 1.02
N ARG A 475 -11.11 10.95 0.69
CA ARG A 475 -11.66 11.03 -0.66
C ARG A 475 -13.09 11.58 -0.67
N LEU A 476 -13.37 12.37 -1.70
CA LEU A 476 -14.67 12.86 -2.10
C LEU A 476 -14.94 12.37 -3.52
N ASP A 477 -15.82 11.39 -3.68
CA ASP A 477 -16.30 10.94 -4.98
C ASP A 477 -17.41 11.89 -5.46
N LEU A 478 -17.35 12.25 -6.74
CA LEU A 478 -18.19 13.28 -7.35
C LEU A 478 -18.97 12.69 -8.55
N THR A 479 -20.27 12.91 -8.56
CA THR A 479 -21.10 12.67 -9.73
C THR A 479 -21.63 14.02 -10.21
N PRO A 480 -20.88 14.72 -11.10
CA PRO A 480 -21.29 16.04 -11.60
C PRO A 480 -22.62 15.99 -12.33
N GLY A 481 -23.46 16.99 -12.09
CA GLY A 481 -24.78 17.13 -12.66
C GLY A 481 -25.64 18.13 -11.86
N ARG A 482 -26.80 18.45 -12.38
CA ARG A 482 -27.74 19.31 -11.64
C ARG A 482 -28.15 18.66 -10.32
N VAL A 483 -28.07 19.40 -9.25
CA VAL A 483 -28.45 18.96 -7.92
C VAL A 483 -29.90 19.29 -7.69
N PRO A 484 -30.73 18.32 -7.20
CA PRO A 484 -32.10 18.63 -6.79
C PRO A 484 -32.12 19.67 -5.68
N GLY A 485 -32.81 20.79 -5.88
CA GLY A 485 -32.93 21.91 -4.92
C GLY A 485 -32.40 23.25 -5.39
N ASP A 486 -31.70 23.32 -6.51
CA ASP A 486 -31.23 24.62 -7.10
C ASP A 486 -32.33 25.42 -7.83
N SER A 487 -33.59 24.99 -7.75
CA SER A 487 -34.73 25.58 -8.45
C SER A 487 -35.36 26.79 -7.74
N SER A 488 -34.72 27.39 -6.75
CA SER A 488 -35.27 28.60 -6.10
C SER A 488 -34.33 29.80 -6.18
N ALA A 489 -34.02 30.23 -7.39
CA ALA A 489 -33.84 31.67 -7.58
C ALA A 489 -35.25 32.29 -7.70
N PRO A 490 -35.67 33.20 -6.81
CA PRO A 490 -36.85 33.98 -7.06
C PRO A 490 -36.58 34.83 -8.30
N THR A 491 -37.37 34.61 -9.35
CA THR A 491 -37.45 35.53 -10.48
C THR A 491 -37.97 36.83 -9.89
N SER A 492 -37.07 37.78 -9.61
CA SER A 492 -37.44 39.15 -9.33
C SER A 492 -38.07 39.74 -10.61
N ARG A 493 -39.36 39.96 -10.55
CA ARG A 493 -40.07 40.88 -11.46
C ARG A 493 -39.68 42.30 -11.12
#